data_643299aec171acc8640f50d3f7b0be34
#
_entry.id   643299aec171acc8640f50d3f7b0be34
#
_cell.length_a   1.000
_cell.length_b   1.000
_cell.length_c   1.000
_cell.angle_alpha   90.00
_cell.angle_beta   90.00
_cell.angle_gamma   90.00
#
_symmetry.space_group_name_H-M   'P 1'
#
loop_
_entity.id
_entity.type
_entity.pdbx_description
1 polymer ?
#
loop_
_entity_poly.entity_id
_entity_poly.type
_entity_poly.pdbx_seq_one_letter_code
_entity_poly.pdbx_strand_id
1 'polypeptide(L)'
;MRSQPFRNRVSESMISLPILVILASIIWMMPDIQNLALWGGWALVGVMTYFMMAWNTQYQLIRVRSRMNSLTFLFLFIIFPQLHLLGWHLFPACCLLGAYFLLFRTYGVYAPQGYFFHAFFLIGVGSIAFPPLLLLVPFLLFSSERHLRALTGKSAMAALLGLSLPYWILLPVFLFAREVLQPYISLWQLERLWQPMQFTHVPPSQWVGGGLVFLISIVSVVHFLRTAYNDKIRTRQYHYLLLLQVLPLTFLHFALPQFFATTLPLCLVTLVPFIGHYFALAKGRGMNAWFILWILLFLLLGIANYFDLWTLLSNF
;
A
#
# COMPACT_ATOMS: atom_id res chain seq x y z
N MET A 1 34.65 -19.09 6.26
CA MET A 1 33.51 -18.49 5.59
C MET A 1 32.76 -17.58 6.56
N ARG A 2 32.74 -16.26 6.35
CA ARG A 2 31.90 -15.38 7.18
C ARG A 2 30.43 -15.68 6.89
N SER A 3 29.66 -16.09 7.91
CA SER A 3 28.23 -16.33 7.76
C SER A 3 27.54 -15.06 7.24
N GLN A 4 26.72 -15.19 6.20
CA GLN A 4 25.95 -14.06 5.70
C GLN A 4 25.07 -13.48 6.83
N PRO A 5 24.96 -12.14 6.95
CA PRO A 5 24.08 -11.49 7.93
C PRO A 5 22.65 -11.98 7.78
N PHE A 6 21.91 -12.11 8.88
CA PHE A 6 20.52 -12.57 8.90
C PHE A 6 19.63 -11.80 7.91
N ARG A 7 19.76 -10.48 7.86
CA ARG A 7 19.05 -9.60 6.91
C ARG A 7 19.24 -10.06 5.45
N ASN A 8 20.48 -10.35 5.03
CA ASN A 8 20.77 -10.77 3.65
C ASN A 8 20.18 -12.15 3.36
N ARG A 9 20.23 -13.07 4.32
CA ARG A 9 19.58 -14.38 4.18
C ARG A 9 18.07 -14.22 3.97
N VAL A 10 17.41 -13.37 4.75
CA VAL A 10 15.97 -13.09 4.60
C VAL A 10 15.68 -12.46 3.24
N SER A 11 16.47 -11.48 2.82
CA SER A 11 16.30 -10.73 1.58
C SER A 11 16.45 -11.59 0.32
N GLU A 12 17.44 -12.49 0.29
CA GLU A 12 17.84 -13.27 -0.90
C GLU A 12 17.21 -14.66 -0.95
N SER A 13 16.75 -15.20 0.19
CA SER A 13 16.20 -16.54 0.29
C SER A 13 14.88 -16.67 -0.47
N MET A 14 14.75 -17.79 -1.19
CA MET A 14 13.47 -18.18 -1.82
C MET A 14 12.47 -18.72 -0.81
N ILE A 15 12.93 -19.20 0.35
CA ILE A 15 12.13 -19.89 1.36
C ILE A 15 11.51 -18.88 2.36
N SER A 16 12.10 -17.69 2.50
CA SER A 16 11.64 -16.68 3.48
C SER A 16 10.16 -16.26 3.27
N LEU A 17 9.73 -16.06 2.02
CA LEU A 17 8.35 -15.69 1.74
C LEU A 17 7.37 -16.84 2.01
N PRO A 18 7.58 -18.10 1.55
CA PRO A 18 6.75 -19.23 1.94
C PRO A 18 6.63 -19.42 3.46
N ILE A 19 7.72 -19.32 4.20
CA ILE A 19 7.68 -19.39 5.67
C ILE A 19 6.79 -18.29 6.25
N LEU A 20 6.96 -17.05 5.80
CA LEU A 20 6.14 -15.94 6.28
C LEU A 20 4.66 -16.12 5.90
N VAL A 21 4.34 -16.67 4.72
CA VAL A 21 2.96 -16.99 4.32
C VAL A 21 2.33 -18.03 5.25
N ILE A 22 3.07 -19.09 5.62
CA ILE A 22 2.57 -20.09 6.55
C ILE A 22 2.31 -19.46 7.93
N LEU A 23 3.26 -18.70 8.47
CA LEU A 23 3.09 -17.97 9.73
C LEU A 23 1.91 -17.00 9.68
N ALA A 24 1.80 -16.25 8.58
CA ALA A 24 0.68 -15.34 8.32
C ALA A 24 -0.65 -16.08 8.34
N SER A 25 -0.75 -17.23 7.68
CA SER A 25 -1.98 -18.05 7.63
C SER A 25 -2.41 -18.50 9.02
N ILE A 26 -1.46 -18.95 9.86
CA ILE A 26 -1.74 -19.38 11.24
C ILE A 26 -2.26 -18.19 12.05
N ILE A 27 -1.55 -17.07 12.05
CA ILE A 27 -1.91 -15.88 12.83
C ILE A 27 -3.25 -15.30 12.35
N TRP A 28 -3.48 -15.26 11.03
CA TRP A 28 -4.69 -14.70 10.42
C TRP A 28 -5.95 -15.47 10.78
N MET A 29 -5.85 -16.82 10.84
CA MET A 29 -6.98 -17.69 11.14
C MET A 29 -7.17 -17.97 12.63
N MET A 30 -6.22 -17.53 13.48
CA MET A 30 -6.26 -17.77 14.94
C MET A 30 -7.54 -17.25 15.61
N PRO A 31 -8.11 -16.08 15.26
CA PRO A 31 -9.31 -15.58 15.93
C PRO A 31 -10.56 -16.43 15.65
N ASP A 32 -10.80 -16.81 14.42
CA ASP A 32 -11.97 -17.60 14.01
C ASP A 32 -11.76 -18.22 12.62
N ILE A 33 -11.46 -19.52 12.60
CA ILE A 33 -11.22 -20.26 11.35
C ILE A 33 -12.49 -20.42 10.49
N GLN A 34 -13.68 -20.29 11.09
CA GLN A 34 -14.95 -20.45 10.38
C GLN A 34 -15.40 -19.16 9.71
N ASN A 35 -14.80 -18.05 10.04
CA ASN A 35 -15.17 -16.75 9.49
C ASN A 35 -14.71 -16.59 8.03
N LEU A 36 -15.66 -16.66 7.09
CA LEU A 36 -15.40 -16.55 5.66
C LEU A 36 -14.77 -15.19 5.27
N ALA A 37 -15.05 -14.12 6.01
CA ALA A 37 -14.46 -12.81 5.76
C ALA A 37 -12.96 -12.77 6.06
N LEU A 38 -12.46 -13.57 7.02
CA LEU A 38 -11.02 -13.72 7.26
C LEU A 38 -10.34 -14.45 6.10
N TRP A 39 -10.95 -15.50 5.56
CA TRP A 39 -10.45 -16.19 4.38
C TRP A 39 -10.40 -15.28 3.16
N GLY A 40 -11.46 -14.48 2.95
CA GLY A 40 -11.50 -13.50 1.89
C GLY A 40 -10.42 -12.43 2.00
N GLY A 41 -10.20 -11.89 3.21
CA GLY A 41 -9.13 -10.93 3.49
C GLY A 41 -7.75 -11.53 3.25
N TRP A 42 -7.50 -12.74 3.76
CA TRP A 42 -6.27 -13.49 3.54
C TRP A 42 -5.98 -13.71 2.05
N ALA A 43 -6.98 -14.15 1.29
CA ALA A 43 -6.84 -14.38 -0.14
C ALA A 43 -6.52 -13.08 -0.89
N LEU A 44 -7.22 -11.98 -0.59
CA LEU A 44 -6.99 -10.68 -1.21
C LEU A 44 -5.58 -10.14 -0.91
N VAL A 45 -5.14 -10.18 0.36
CA VAL A 45 -3.79 -9.73 0.75
C VAL A 45 -2.72 -10.68 0.19
N GLY A 46 -3.02 -11.98 0.06
CA GLY A 46 -2.17 -12.96 -0.64
C GLY A 46 -1.96 -12.57 -2.11
N VAL A 47 -3.04 -12.24 -2.82
CA VAL A 47 -2.98 -11.74 -4.21
C VAL A 47 -2.17 -10.44 -4.28
N MET A 48 -2.41 -9.47 -3.39
CA MET A 48 -1.64 -8.23 -3.36
C MET A 48 -0.15 -8.48 -3.07
N THR A 49 0.18 -9.41 -2.18
CA THR A 49 1.57 -9.84 -1.89
C THR A 49 2.24 -10.44 -3.11
N TYR A 50 1.52 -11.29 -3.86
CA TYR A 50 1.99 -11.84 -5.14
C TYR A 50 2.24 -10.72 -6.16
N PHE A 51 1.32 -9.76 -6.29
CA PHE A 51 1.51 -8.59 -7.15
C PHE A 51 2.73 -7.75 -6.73
N MET A 52 2.98 -7.56 -5.44
CA MET A 52 4.19 -6.90 -4.94
C MET A 52 5.47 -7.64 -5.34
N MET A 53 5.46 -8.98 -5.31
CA MET A 53 6.58 -9.80 -5.78
C MET A 53 6.77 -9.67 -7.30
N ALA A 54 5.69 -9.80 -8.07
CA ALA A 54 5.70 -9.65 -9.52
C ALA A 54 6.17 -8.26 -9.95
N TRP A 55 5.69 -7.23 -9.25
CA TRP A 55 6.06 -5.84 -9.48
C TRP A 55 7.56 -5.60 -9.31
N ASN A 56 8.12 -6.08 -8.19
CA ASN A 56 9.56 -6.00 -7.97
C ASN A 56 10.37 -6.78 -9.02
N THR A 57 9.91 -7.96 -9.41
CA THR A 57 10.60 -8.82 -10.40
C THR A 57 10.56 -8.19 -11.79
N GLN A 58 9.40 -7.72 -12.22
CA GLN A 58 9.19 -7.19 -13.57
C GLN A 58 9.86 -5.82 -13.79
N TYR A 59 9.80 -4.95 -12.79
CA TYR A 59 10.30 -3.57 -12.91
C TYR A 59 11.64 -3.33 -12.24
N GLN A 60 12.20 -4.36 -11.58
CA GLN A 60 13.50 -4.29 -10.90
C GLN A 60 13.56 -3.10 -9.93
N LEU A 61 12.54 -2.97 -9.08
CA LEU A 61 12.47 -1.89 -8.08
C LEU A 61 13.66 -1.94 -7.11
N ILE A 62 14.16 -3.14 -6.83
CA ILE A 62 15.40 -3.38 -6.09
C ILE A 62 16.44 -3.92 -7.07
N ARG A 63 17.60 -3.28 -7.17
CA ARG A 63 18.68 -3.62 -8.13
C ARG A 63 19.29 -5.00 -7.91
N VAL A 64 19.13 -5.60 -6.73
CA VAL A 64 19.55 -6.96 -6.41
C VAL A 64 18.33 -7.87 -6.36
N ARG A 65 18.53 -9.17 -6.59
CA ARG A 65 17.45 -10.14 -6.44
C ARG A 65 17.03 -10.17 -4.97
N SER A 66 15.84 -9.71 -4.68
CA SER A 66 15.33 -9.61 -3.32
C SER A 66 13.82 -9.79 -3.28
N ARG A 67 13.33 -10.46 -2.25
CA ARG A 67 11.90 -10.59 -1.95
C ARG A 67 11.42 -9.61 -0.85
N MET A 68 12.28 -8.64 -0.50
CA MET A 68 12.04 -7.77 0.63
C MET A 68 10.72 -6.98 0.51
N ASN A 69 10.32 -6.56 -0.71
CA ASN A 69 9.05 -5.85 -0.91
C ASN A 69 7.84 -6.70 -0.49
N SER A 70 7.74 -7.93 -0.97
CA SER A 70 6.63 -8.82 -0.62
C SER A 70 6.67 -9.29 0.83
N LEU A 71 7.88 -9.53 1.37
CA LEU A 71 8.06 -9.87 2.78
C LEU A 71 7.60 -8.73 3.69
N THR A 72 8.07 -7.51 3.44
CA THR A 72 7.69 -6.34 4.23
C THR A 72 6.20 -6.05 4.12
N PHE A 73 5.63 -6.18 2.93
CA PHE A 73 4.21 -5.96 2.70
C PHE A 73 3.36 -6.92 3.54
N LEU A 74 3.57 -8.23 3.39
CA LEU A 74 2.83 -9.25 4.14
C LEU A 74 3.06 -9.11 5.65
N PHE A 75 4.31 -8.88 6.08
CA PHE A 75 4.65 -8.72 7.49
C PHE A 75 3.89 -7.56 8.13
N LEU A 76 3.83 -6.39 7.47
CA LEU A 76 3.09 -5.23 7.99
C LEU A 76 1.59 -5.50 8.03
N PHE A 77 1.02 -6.24 7.08
CA PHE A 77 -0.40 -6.61 7.15
C PHE A 77 -0.72 -7.52 8.33
N ILE A 78 0.17 -8.49 8.66
CA ILE A 78 -0.03 -9.38 9.80
C ILE A 78 -0.15 -8.61 11.12
N ILE A 79 0.57 -7.50 11.27
CA ILE A 79 0.66 -6.73 12.53
C ILE A 79 -0.63 -5.99 12.87
N PHE A 80 -1.48 -5.73 11.87
CA PHE A 80 -2.73 -4.98 12.04
C PHE A 80 -3.96 -5.87 11.87
N PRO A 81 -4.49 -6.50 12.95
CA PRO A 81 -5.64 -7.40 12.88
C PRO A 81 -6.89 -6.78 12.26
N GLN A 82 -7.05 -5.47 12.40
CA GLN A 82 -8.14 -4.70 11.78
C GLN A 82 -8.14 -4.72 10.24
N LEU A 83 -7.04 -5.12 9.62
CA LEU A 83 -6.93 -5.27 8.17
C LEU A 83 -7.19 -6.70 7.69
N HIS A 84 -7.46 -7.64 8.59
CA HIS A 84 -7.58 -9.05 8.25
C HIS A 84 -8.92 -9.42 7.62
N LEU A 85 -10.00 -8.73 8.01
CA LEU A 85 -11.32 -8.99 7.46
C LEU A 85 -11.43 -8.49 6.02
N LEU A 86 -12.05 -9.30 5.15
CA LEU A 86 -12.42 -8.81 3.82
C LEU A 86 -13.44 -7.68 3.98
N GLY A 87 -13.12 -6.52 3.43
CA GLY A 87 -13.98 -5.37 3.48
C GLY A 87 -13.64 -4.34 2.41
N TRP A 88 -14.52 -3.37 2.25
CA TRP A 88 -14.35 -2.28 1.29
C TRP A 88 -13.08 -1.47 1.52
N HIS A 89 -12.54 -1.49 2.73
CA HIS A 89 -11.33 -0.76 3.11
C HIS A 89 -10.05 -1.28 2.41
N LEU A 90 -9.97 -2.55 2.01
CA LEU A 90 -8.82 -3.11 1.28
C LEU A 90 -8.89 -2.85 -0.22
N PHE A 91 -10.10 -2.65 -0.75
CA PHE A 91 -10.34 -2.58 -2.18
C PHE A 91 -9.62 -1.41 -2.87
N PRO A 92 -9.62 -0.17 -2.32
CA PRO A 92 -8.90 0.95 -2.90
C PRO A 92 -7.39 0.70 -3.02
N ALA A 93 -6.79 0.02 -2.04
CA ALA A 93 -5.37 -0.32 -2.06
C ALA A 93 -5.04 -1.36 -3.14
N CYS A 94 -5.91 -2.35 -3.36
CA CYS A 94 -5.78 -3.31 -4.44
C CYS A 94 -5.86 -2.61 -5.81
N CYS A 95 -6.82 -1.71 -5.99
CA CYS A 95 -6.97 -0.91 -7.21
C CYS A 95 -5.75 -0.02 -7.46
N LEU A 96 -5.22 0.63 -6.42
CA LEU A 96 -4.04 1.48 -6.52
C LEU A 96 -2.80 0.67 -6.92
N LEU A 97 -2.61 -0.52 -6.33
CA LEU A 97 -1.51 -1.43 -6.68
C LEU A 97 -1.58 -1.84 -8.16
N GLY A 98 -2.77 -2.21 -8.64
CA GLY A 98 -3.02 -2.53 -10.05
C GLY A 98 -2.75 -1.33 -10.97
N ALA A 99 -3.18 -0.13 -10.56
CA ALA A 99 -2.94 1.10 -11.30
C ALA A 99 -1.44 1.41 -11.43
N TYR A 100 -0.66 1.30 -10.35
CA TYR A 100 0.79 1.45 -10.41
C TYR A 100 1.44 0.43 -11.33
N PHE A 101 1.02 -0.83 -11.26
CA PHE A 101 1.53 -1.90 -12.12
C PHE A 101 1.33 -1.59 -13.61
N LEU A 102 0.16 -1.03 -13.97
CA LEU A 102 -0.14 -0.62 -15.34
C LEU A 102 0.61 0.65 -15.75
N LEU A 103 0.68 1.65 -14.88
CA LEU A 103 1.40 2.90 -15.17
C LEU A 103 2.89 2.64 -15.39
N PHE A 104 3.52 1.74 -14.65
CA PHE A 104 4.94 1.42 -14.85
C PHE A 104 5.23 0.80 -16.22
N ARG A 105 4.23 0.16 -16.87
CA ARG A 105 4.35 -0.32 -18.24
C ARG A 105 4.46 0.79 -19.27
N THR A 106 4.02 2.01 -18.94
CA THR A 106 4.00 3.13 -19.90
C THR A 106 5.37 3.76 -20.12
N TYR A 107 6.38 3.46 -19.27
CA TYR A 107 7.70 4.05 -19.39
C TYR A 107 8.36 3.77 -20.74
N GLY A 108 8.55 4.82 -21.55
CA GLY A 108 9.16 4.74 -22.88
C GLY A 108 8.27 4.13 -23.95
N VAL A 109 6.97 3.98 -23.71
CA VAL A 109 6.02 3.47 -24.71
C VAL A 109 5.47 4.63 -25.54
N TYR A 110 5.49 4.49 -26.86
CA TYR A 110 5.03 5.52 -27.81
C TYR A 110 3.52 5.79 -27.75
N ALA A 111 2.72 4.73 -27.55
CA ALA A 111 1.24 4.80 -27.54
C ALA A 111 0.67 4.18 -26.26
N PRO A 112 0.79 4.85 -25.09
CA PRO A 112 0.44 4.27 -23.80
C PRO A 112 -1.05 4.38 -23.43
N GLN A 113 -1.93 4.83 -24.33
CA GLN A 113 -3.34 5.18 -24.05
C GLN A 113 -4.11 4.05 -23.35
N GLY A 114 -3.95 2.81 -23.82
CA GLY A 114 -4.64 1.65 -23.21
C GLY A 114 -4.22 1.42 -21.75
N TYR A 115 -2.94 1.58 -21.45
CA TYR A 115 -2.46 1.46 -20.07
C TYR A 115 -2.99 2.58 -19.17
N PHE A 116 -3.05 3.83 -19.70
CA PHE A 116 -3.65 4.95 -18.97
C PHE A 116 -5.12 4.72 -18.71
N PHE A 117 -5.87 4.29 -19.74
CA PHE A 117 -7.29 3.97 -19.58
C PHE A 117 -7.52 2.95 -18.45
N HIS A 118 -6.84 1.81 -18.50
CA HIS A 118 -7.03 0.75 -17.49
C HIS A 118 -6.51 1.15 -16.10
N ALA A 119 -5.40 1.87 -16.01
CA ALA A 119 -4.88 2.34 -14.72
C ALA A 119 -5.85 3.32 -14.05
N PHE A 120 -6.37 4.29 -14.80
CA PHE A 120 -7.32 5.27 -14.27
C PHE A 120 -8.72 4.69 -14.10
N PHE A 121 -9.10 3.66 -14.87
CA PHE A 121 -10.28 2.86 -14.59
C PHE A 121 -10.21 2.22 -13.20
N LEU A 122 -9.08 1.60 -12.85
CA LEU A 122 -8.89 1.04 -11.50
C LEU A 122 -8.96 2.12 -10.42
N ILE A 123 -8.37 3.31 -10.64
CA ILE A 123 -8.51 4.44 -9.70
C ILE A 123 -9.99 4.86 -9.57
N GLY A 124 -10.72 4.93 -10.68
CA GLY A 124 -12.17 5.22 -10.68
C GLY A 124 -12.96 4.18 -9.90
N VAL A 125 -12.70 2.89 -10.10
CA VAL A 125 -13.33 1.79 -9.35
C VAL A 125 -12.97 1.86 -7.87
N GLY A 126 -11.69 2.09 -7.51
CA GLY A 126 -11.26 2.25 -6.13
C GLY A 126 -11.87 3.48 -5.45
N SER A 127 -12.11 4.57 -6.20
CA SER A 127 -12.73 5.79 -5.67
C SER A 127 -14.22 5.66 -5.40
N ILE A 128 -14.89 4.66 -5.96
CA ILE A 128 -16.25 4.32 -5.56
C ILE A 128 -16.29 3.84 -4.11
N ALA A 129 -15.31 3.03 -3.70
CA ALA A 129 -15.22 2.57 -2.31
C ALA A 129 -14.64 3.65 -1.37
N PHE A 130 -13.74 4.51 -1.88
CA PHE A 130 -13.08 5.56 -1.10
C PHE A 130 -12.85 6.82 -1.97
N PRO A 131 -13.82 7.75 -2.04
CA PRO A 131 -13.75 8.95 -2.88
C PRO A 131 -12.49 9.80 -2.72
N PRO A 132 -11.87 9.94 -1.52
CA PRO A 132 -10.63 10.69 -1.36
C PRO A 132 -9.45 10.16 -2.20
N LEU A 133 -9.54 8.94 -2.73
CA LEU A 133 -8.54 8.39 -3.67
C LEU A 133 -8.36 9.27 -4.91
N LEU A 134 -9.39 10.02 -5.31
CA LEU A 134 -9.33 10.96 -6.44
C LEU A 134 -8.28 12.06 -6.24
N LEU A 135 -7.90 12.35 -4.99
CA LEU A 135 -6.82 13.31 -4.69
C LEU A 135 -5.48 12.88 -5.32
N LEU A 136 -5.29 11.59 -5.57
CA LEU A 136 -4.07 11.08 -6.19
C LEU A 136 -4.00 11.37 -7.68
N VAL A 137 -5.15 11.61 -8.35
CA VAL A 137 -5.24 11.75 -9.82
C VAL A 137 -4.30 12.84 -10.36
N PRO A 138 -4.32 14.10 -9.87
CA PRO A 138 -3.43 15.13 -10.38
C PRO A 138 -1.96 14.78 -10.17
N PHE A 139 -1.61 14.15 -9.04
CA PHE A 139 -0.24 13.72 -8.76
C PHE A 139 0.19 12.56 -9.66
N LEU A 140 -0.72 11.62 -10.00
CA LEU A 140 -0.46 10.54 -10.95
C LEU A 140 -0.24 11.06 -12.36
N LEU A 141 -1.06 12.01 -12.82
CA LEU A 141 -0.90 12.63 -14.13
C LEU A 141 0.43 13.39 -14.22
N PHE A 142 0.73 14.22 -13.22
CA PHE A 142 2.00 14.96 -13.17
C PHE A 142 3.21 14.02 -13.12
N SER A 143 3.14 12.94 -12.31
CA SER A 143 4.21 11.94 -12.25
C SER A 143 4.39 11.21 -13.58
N SER A 144 3.29 10.94 -14.28
CA SER A 144 3.30 10.25 -15.57
C SER A 144 3.93 11.12 -16.66
N GLU A 145 3.75 12.43 -16.59
CA GLU A 145 4.44 13.37 -17.46
C GLU A 145 5.92 13.46 -17.13
N ARG A 146 6.24 13.76 -15.87
CA ARG A 146 7.61 14.08 -15.44
C ARG A 146 8.53 12.89 -15.39
N HIS A 147 8.05 11.75 -14.87
CA HIS A 147 8.87 10.58 -14.56
C HIS A 147 8.73 9.46 -15.59
N LEU A 148 7.52 9.20 -16.09
CA LEU A 148 7.31 8.17 -17.11
C LEU A 148 7.47 8.68 -18.53
N ARG A 149 7.37 10.01 -18.74
CA ARG A 149 7.40 10.65 -20.06
C ARG A 149 6.36 10.04 -21.02
N ALA A 150 5.21 9.71 -20.49
CA ALA A 150 4.17 8.97 -21.19
C ALA A 150 2.85 9.75 -21.33
N LEU A 151 2.75 10.93 -20.66
CA LEU A 151 1.55 11.74 -20.75
C LEU A 151 1.54 12.54 -22.08
N THR A 152 0.53 12.28 -22.88
CA THR A 152 0.21 12.99 -24.11
C THR A 152 -1.26 13.40 -24.05
N GLY A 153 -1.71 14.33 -24.90
CA GLY A 153 -3.14 14.68 -24.95
C GLY A 153 -4.05 13.46 -25.13
N LYS A 154 -3.65 12.47 -25.95
CA LYS A 154 -4.39 11.23 -26.15
C LYS A 154 -4.41 10.33 -24.89
N SER A 155 -3.28 10.21 -24.19
CA SER A 155 -3.22 9.43 -22.95
C SER A 155 -3.94 10.13 -21.78
N ALA A 156 -3.94 11.48 -21.73
CA ALA A 156 -4.72 12.23 -20.77
C ALA A 156 -6.23 12.04 -20.98
N MET A 157 -6.71 12.09 -22.23
CA MET A 157 -8.11 11.78 -22.55
C MET A 157 -8.47 10.33 -22.20
N ALA A 158 -7.59 9.37 -22.48
CA ALA A 158 -7.77 7.98 -22.09
C ALA A 158 -7.86 7.82 -20.56
N ALA A 159 -7.04 8.54 -19.80
CA ALA A 159 -7.11 8.57 -18.34
C ALA A 159 -8.45 9.12 -17.84
N LEU A 160 -8.93 10.24 -18.40
CA LEU A 160 -10.22 10.82 -18.03
C LEU A 160 -11.40 9.88 -18.35
N LEU A 161 -11.39 9.24 -19.52
CA LEU A 161 -12.40 8.26 -19.90
C LEU A 161 -12.34 7.02 -18.97
N GLY A 162 -11.14 6.51 -18.68
CA GLY A 162 -10.97 5.41 -17.75
C GLY A 162 -11.51 5.75 -16.35
N LEU A 163 -11.15 6.93 -15.83
CA LEU A 163 -11.59 7.41 -14.52
C LEU A 163 -13.11 7.58 -14.43
N SER A 164 -13.74 8.09 -15.47
CA SER A 164 -15.18 8.37 -15.48
C SER A 164 -16.03 7.13 -15.74
N LEU A 165 -15.54 6.13 -16.46
CA LEU A 165 -16.30 4.97 -16.89
C LEU A 165 -17.01 4.21 -15.75
N PRO A 166 -16.39 3.93 -14.59
CA PRO A 166 -17.06 3.25 -13.48
C PRO A 166 -18.30 4.02 -12.98
N TYR A 167 -18.24 5.34 -12.98
CA TYR A 167 -19.37 6.20 -12.60
C TYR A 167 -20.50 6.17 -13.62
N TRP A 168 -20.17 6.13 -14.92
CA TRP A 168 -21.17 5.95 -15.98
C TRP A 168 -21.87 4.61 -15.90
N ILE A 169 -21.15 3.54 -15.55
CA ILE A 169 -21.74 2.20 -15.34
C ILE A 169 -22.68 2.20 -14.14
N LEU A 170 -22.33 2.91 -13.06
CA LEU A 170 -23.18 2.99 -11.87
C LEU A 170 -24.37 3.94 -12.00
N LEU A 171 -24.31 4.90 -12.91
CA LEU A 171 -25.36 5.91 -13.08
C LEU A 171 -26.76 5.31 -13.31
N PRO A 172 -26.95 4.32 -14.20
CA PRO A 172 -28.25 3.66 -14.37
C PRO A 172 -28.73 3.00 -13.08
N VAL A 173 -27.85 2.32 -12.35
CA VAL A 173 -28.19 1.66 -11.08
C VAL A 173 -28.61 2.72 -10.05
N PHE A 174 -27.93 3.86 -9.99
CA PHE A 174 -28.30 4.98 -9.13
C PHE A 174 -29.67 5.58 -9.49
N LEU A 175 -29.99 5.68 -10.78
CA LEU A 175 -31.24 6.26 -11.24
C LEU A 175 -32.45 5.31 -11.07
N PHE A 176 -32.26 4.00 -11.33
CA PHE A 176 -33.35 3.03 -11.39
C PHE A 176 -33.46 2.08 -10.21
N ALA A 177 -32.37 1.92 -9.45
CA ALA A 177 -32.29 1.00 -8.32
C ALA A 177 -31.62 1.67 -7.10
N ARG A 178 -32.02 2.88 -6.77
CA ARG A 178 -31.45 3.69 -5.69
C ARG A 178 -31.42 2.96 -4.33
N GLU A 179 -32.45 2.16 -4.05
CA GLU A 179 -32.55 1.38 -2.81
C GLU A 179 -31.41 0.38 -2.66
N VAL A 180 -30.96 -0.23 -3.76
CA VAL A 180 -29.83 -1.17 -3.77
C VAL A 180 -28.51 -0.46 -3.45
N LEU A 181 -28.36 0.81 -3.88
CA LEU A 181 -27.16 1.59 -3.64
C LEU A 181 -27.16 2.36 -2.31
N GLN A 182 -28.33 2.50 -1.66
CA GLN A 182 -28.45 3.30 -0.44
C GLN A 182 -27.46 2.87 0.67
N PRO A 183 -27.23 1.56 0.94
CA PRO A 183 -26.21 1.12 1.88
C PRO A 183 -24.77 1.53 1.47
N TYR A 184 -24.52 1.63 0.17
CA TYR A 184 -23.20 1.99 -0.39
C TYR A 184 -23.01 3.50 -0.50
N ILE A 185 -24.08 4.26 -0.74
CA ILE A 185 -24.08 5.74 -0.73
C ILE A 185 -23.79 6.24 0.69
N SER A 186 -24.20 5.50 1.71
CA SER A 186 -23.82 5.80 3.10
C SER A 186 -22.31 5.67 3.35
N LEU A 187 -21.58 4.89 2.53
CA LEU A 187 -20.10 4.86 2.51
C LEU A 187 -19.51 6.15 1.92
N TRP A 188 -20.24 6.80 1.02
CA TRP A 188 -19.90 8.11 0.47
C TRP A 188 -20.20 9.26 1.43
N GLN A 189 -20.42 9.00 2.69
CA GLN A 189 -20.74 10.02 3.70
C GLN A 189 -19.69 11.15 3.58
N LEU A 190 -19.84 11.95 2.51
CA LEU A 190 -19.06 13.16 2.30
C LEU A 190 -19.09 14.04 3.55
N GLU A 191 -20.20 13.99 4.28
CA GLU A 191 -20.35 14.63 5.58
C GLU A 191 -19.30 14.17 6.59
N ARG A 192 -18.91 12.89 6.59
CA ARG A 192 -17.82 12.39 7.46
C ARG A 192 -16.43 12.86 7.02
N LEU A 193 -16.25 13.20 5.75
CA LEU A 193 -15.00 13.78 5.26
C LEU A 193 -14.81 15.22 5.76
N TRP A 194 -15.91 15.93 6.04
CA TRP A 194 -15.92 17.30 6.55
C TRP A 194 -16.09 17.39 8.06
N GLN A 195 -16.27 16.25 8.75
CA GLN A 195 -16.26 16.28 10.23
C GLN A 195 -14.88 16.73 10.70
N PRO A 196 -14.83 17.63 11.68
CA PRO A 196 -13.55 18.09 12.21
C PRO A 196 -12.75 16.88 12.70
N MET A 197 -11.45 16.89 12.43
CA MET A 197 -10.50 15.84 12.82
C MET A 197 -10.64 15.54 14.31
N GLN A 198 -11.32 14.44 14.65
CA GLN A 198 -11.51 14.04 16.03
C GLN A 198 -10.32 13.17 16.46
N PHE A 199 -9.19 13.81 16.73
CA PHE A 199 -7.98 13.11 17.18
C PHE A 199 -8.16 12.45 18.55
N THR A 200 -9.11 12.92 19.36
CA THR A 200 -9.40 12.38 20.69
C THR A 200 -9.96 10.96 20.70
N HIS A 201 -10.54 10.51 19.59
CA HIS A 201 -11.13 9.17 19.47
C HIS A 201 -10.26 8.16 18.70
N VAL A 202 -9.04 8.55 18.35
CA VAL A 202 -8.12 7.63 17.62
C VAL A 202 -7.46 6.69 18.63
N PRO A 203 -7.62 5.35 18.50
CA PRO A 203 -7.01 4.40 19.41
C PRO A 203 -5.49 4.53 19.44
N PRO A 204 -4.84 4.36 20.61
CA PRO A 204 -3.38 4.40 20.73
C PRO A 204 -2.67 3.44 19.76
N SER A 205 -3.27 2.28 19.47
CA SER A 205 -2.78 1.29 18.49
C SER A 205 -2.56 1.89 17.10
N GLN A 206 -3.43 2.79 16.67
CA GLN A 206 -3.34 3.43 15.36
C GLN A 206 -2.24 4.50 15.34
N TRP A 207 -2.11 5.29 16.41
CA TRP A 207 -1.04 6.29 16.54
C TRP A 207 0.33 5.65 16.56
N VAL A 208 0.53 4.65 17.42
CA VAL A 208 1.82 3.97 17.55
C VAL A 208 2.13 3.17 16.28
N GLY A 209 1.15 2.43 15.77
CA GLY A 209 1.33 1.62 14.56
C GLY A 209 1.60 2.46 13.32
N GLY A 210 0.78 3.48 13.07
CA GLY A 210 1.00 4.43 11.99
C GLY A 210 2.33 5.17 12.15
N GLY A 211 2.63 5.66 13.36
CA GLY A 211 3.87 6.35 13.67
C GLY A 211 5.12 5.51 13.35
N LEU A 212 5.16 4.24 13.74
CA LEU A 212 6.28 3.34 13.43
C LEU A 212 6.41 3.10 11.92
N VAL A 213 5.29 2.88 11.20
CA VAL A 213 5.31 2.70 9.74
C VAL A 213 5.85 3.95 9.05
N PHE A 214 5.39 5.13 9.44
CA PHE A 214 5.88 6.38 8.84
C PHE A 214 7.33 6.67 9.21
N LEU A 215 7.76 6.38 10.44
CA LEU A 215 9.15 6.59 10.87
C LEU A 215 10.13 5.74 10.04
N ILE A 216 9.87 4.43 9.88
CA ILE A 216 10.73 3.60 9.02
C ILE A 216 10.64 4.03 7.55
N SER A 217 9.50 4.52 7.10
CA SER A 217 9.31 5.01 5.74
C SER A 217 10.12 6.27 5.48
N ILE A 218 10.15 7.23 6.42
CA ILE A 218 10.99 8.43 6.32
C ILE A 218 12.47 8.05 6.20
N VAL A 219 12.95 7.15 7.08
CA VAL A 219 14.34 6.65 7.02
C VAL A 219 14.63 6.02 5.66
N SER A 220 13.68 5.22 5.15
CA SER A 220 13.82 4.51 3.87
C SER A 220 13.83 5.46 2.67
N VAL A 221 12.95 6.46 2.67
CA VAL A 221 12.90 7.50 1.62
C VAL A 221 14.17 8.34 1.63
N VAL A 222 14.65 8.77 2.79
CA VAL A 222 15.93 9.52 2.91
C VAL A 222 17.09 8.66 2.41
N HIS A 223 17.14 7.38 2.76
CA HIS A 223 18.15 6.46 2.23
C HIS A 223 18.07 6.34 0.71
N PHE A 224 16.87 6.16 0.16
CA PHE A 224 16.66 6.10 -1.28
C PHE A 224 17.18 7.37 -1.96
N LEU A 225 16.77 8.55 -1.50
CA LEU A 225 17.21 9.83 -2.08
C LEU A 225 18.73 9.99 -2.08
N ARG A 226 19.42 9.51 -1.03
CA ARG A 226 20.89 9.54 -0.93
C ARG A 226 21.58 8.51 -1.82
N THR A 227 20.94 7.41 -2.17
CA THR A 227 21.55 6.29 -2.90
C THR A 227 20.99 6.04 -4.28
N ALA A 228 19.99 6.82 -4.70
CA ALA A 228 19.28 6.69 -5.97
C ALA A 228 20.21 6.73 -7.19
N TYR A 229 21.34 7.45 -7.10
CA TYR A 229 22.31 7.54 -8.19
C TYR A 229 22.94 6.18 -8.56
N ASN A 230 22.91 5.21 -7.65
CA ASN A 230 23.40 3.84 -7.89
C ASN A 230 22.39 2.96 -8.64
N ASP A 231 21.14 3.41 -8.77
CA ASP A 231 20.07 2.64 -9.41
C ASP A 231 19.93 3.02 -10.89
N LYS A 232 19.38 2.08 -11.69
CA LYS A 232 19.08 2.34 -13.09
C LYS A 232 18.13 3.53 -13.22
N ILE A 233 18.26 4.33 -14.28
CA ILE A 233 17.42 5.52 -14.53
C ILE A 233 15.93 5.14 -14.44
N ARG A 234 15.52 4.05 -15.07
CA ARG A 234 14.15 3.57 -15.05
C ARG A 234 13.65 3.28 -13.63
N THR A 235 14.42 2.59 -12.81
CA THR A 235 14.11 2.27 -11.41
C THR A 235 13.93 3.54 -10.58
N ARG A 236 14.81 4.52 -10.78
CA ARG A 236 14.70 5.84 -10.11
C ARG A 236 13.40 6.56 -10.46
N GLN A 237 13.03 6.57 -11.75
CA GLN A 237 11.79 7.22 -12.20
C GLN A 237 10.55 6.58 -11.58
N TYR A 238 10.54 5.26 -11.43
CA TYR A 238 9.46 4.55 -10.74
C TYR A 238 9.35 4.96 -9.27
N HIS A 239 10.47 5.02 -8.55
CA HIS A 239 10.47 5.47 -7.16
C HIS A 239 10.10 6.96 -7.03
N TYR A 240 10.50 7.83 -7.95
CA TYR A 240 10.08 9.23 -7.92
C TYR A 240 8.58 9.40 -8.18
N LEU A 241 7.97 8.55 -9.02
CA LEU A 241 6.53 8.52 -9.17
C LEU A 241 5.86 8.16 -7.83
N LEU A 242 6.33 7.07 -7.17
CA LEU A 242 5.79 6.68 -5.86
C LEU A 242 6.01 7.75 -4.79
N LEU A 243 7.19 8.38 -4.78
CA LEU A 243 7.53 9.44 -3.82
C LEU A 243 6.55 10.61 -3.89
N LEU A 244 6.14 10.99 -5.10
CA LEU A 244 5.17 12.07 -5.27
C LEU A 244 3.78 11.67 -4.72
N GLN A 245 3.42 10.37 -4.76
CA GLN A 245 2.17 9.88 -4.18
C GLN A 245 2.23 9.78 -2.65
N VAL A 246 3.40 9.73 -2.04
CA VAL A 246 3.54 9.70 -0.58
C VAL A 246 2.90 10.95 0.06
N LEU A 247 3.05 12.13 -0.55
CA LEU A 247 2.52 13.39 -0.02
C LEU A 247 0.98 13.35 0.16
N PRO A 248 0.17 13.14 -0.91
CA PRO A 248 -1.28 13.12 -0.77
C PRO A 248 -1.76 11.93 0.08
N LEU A 249 -1.10 10.77 0.04
CA LEU A 249 -1.48 9.63 0.87
C LEU A 249 -1.20 9.87 2.35
N THR A 250 -0.06 10.45 2.69
CA THR A 250 0.26 10.84 4.08
C THR A 250 -0.73 11.89 4.57
N PHE A 251 -1.04 12.88 3.73
CA PHE A 251 -2.08 13.87 4.05
C PHE A 251 -3.42 13.20 4.34
N LEU A 252 -3.90 12.30 3.46
CA LEU A 252 -5.16 11.57 3.66
C LEU A 252 -5.14 10.73 4.94
N HIS A 253 -4.02 10.08 5.25
CA HIS A 253 -3.90 9.23 6.43
C HIS A 253 -4.05 10.02 7.73
N PHE A 254 -3.42 11.18 7.82
CA PHE A 254 -3.50 12.03 9.02
C PHE A 254 -4.76 12.90 9.05
N ALA A 255 -5.27 13.32 7.89
CA ALA A 255 -6.48 14.13 7.81
C ALA A 255 -7.77 13.33 8.08
N LEU A 256 -7.75 12.01 7.84
CA LEU A 256 -8.91 11.13 7.94
C LEU A 256 -8.63 9.95 8.87
N PRO A 257 -8.34 10.15 10.17
CA PRO A 257 -7.99 9.08 11.09
C PRO A 257 -9.10 8.05 11.26
N GLN A 258 -10.37 8.43 11.08
CA GLN A 258 -11.52 7.51 11.09
C GLN A 258 -11.48 6.47 9.96
N PHE A 259 -10.71 6.72 8.90
CA PHE A 259 -10.51 5.80 7.78
C PHE A 259 -9.14 5.10 7.82
N PHE A 260 -8.55 4.96 9.00
CA PHE A 260 -7.23 4.33 9.19
C PHE A 260 -7.12 2.98 8.46
N ALA A 261 -8.13 2.12 8.59
CA ALA A 261 -8.14 0.81 7.95
C ALA A 261 -8.10 0.87 6.40
N THR A 262 -8.55 1.98 5.80
CA THR A 262 -8.49 2.19 4.34
C THR A 262 -7.21 2.91 3.93
N THR A 263 -6.80 3.92 4.68
CA THR A 263 -5.66 4.77 4.32
C THR A 263 -4.32 4.08 4.57
N LEU A 264 -4.21 3.26 5.63
CA LEU A 264 -2.99 2.52 5.92
C LEU A 264 -2.59 1.55 4.78
N PRO A 265 -3.47 0.66 4.26
CA PRO A 265 -3.15 -0.17 3.09
C PRO A 265 -2.72 0.62 1.86
N LEU A 266 -3.35 1.77 1.57
CA LEU A 266 -2.95 2.67 0.49
C LEU A 266 -1.52 3.19 0.69
N CYS A 267 -1.19 3.61 1.91
CA CYS A 267 0.16 4.02 2.28
C CYS A 267 1.15 2.86 2.15
N LEU A 268 0.80 1.66 2.61
CA LEU A 268 1.68 0.48 2.53
C LEU A 268 2.01 0.12 1.08
N VAL A 269 1.04 0.14 0.17
CA VAL A 269 1.28 -0.12 -1.26
C VAL A 269 2.34 0.82 -1.83
N THR A 270 2.37 2.07 -1.39
CA THR A 270 3.29 3.10 -1.89
C THR A 270 4.62 3.14 -1.15
N LEU A 271 4.64 2.88 0.16
CA LEU A 271 5.82 3.02 1.03
C LEU A 271 6.68 1.75 1.08
N VAL A 272 6.08 0.57 0.97
CA VAL A 272 6.80 -0.71 1.05
C VAL A 272 7.94 -0.83 0.03
N PRO A 273 7.82 -0.36 -1.23
CA PRO A 273 8.96 -0.37 -2.16
C PRO A 273 10.20 0.37 -1.62
N PHE A 274 10.03 1.47 -0.88
CA PHE A 274 11.14 2.20 -0.24
C PHE A 274 11.71 1.42 0.94
N ILE A 275 10.85 0.85 1.79
CA ILE A 275 11.28 0.05 2.95
C ILE A 275 12.05 -1.19 2.48
N GLY A 276 11.52 -1.88 1.46
CA GLY A 276 12.17 -3.03 0.85
C GLY A 276 13.52 -2.68 0.20
N HIS A 277 13.59 -1.56 -0.53
CA HIS A 277 14.83 -1.03 -1.10
C HIS A 277 15.85 -0.72 -0.01
N TYR A 278 15.43 -0.07 1.08
CA TYR A 278 16.28 0.24 2.21
C TYR A 278 16.87 -1.02 2.85
N PHE A 279 16.05 -1.95 3.27
CA PHE A 279 16.53 -3.16 3.94
C PHE A 279 17.29 -4.12 3.02
N ALA A 280 17.05 -4.07 1.70
CA ALA A 280 17.83 -4.87 0.76
C ALA A 280 19.23 -4.27 0.48
N LEU A 281 19.33 -2.95 0.39
CA LEU A 281 20.51 -2.27 -0.18
C LEU A 281 21.36 -1.50 0.82
N ALA A 282 20.84 -1.14 1.99
CA ALA A 282 21.60 -0.38 2.97
C ALA A 282 22.81 -1.18 3.47
N LYS A 283 23.97 -0.50 3.56
CA LYS A 283 25.24 -1.08 4.01
C LYS A 283 25.67 -0.46 5.33
N GLY A 284 26.32 -1.24 6.19
CA GLY A 284 26.84 -0.76 7.46
C GLY A 284 27.01 -1.88 8.48
N ARG A 285 27.94 -1.70 9.44
CA ARG A 285 28.21 -2.72 10.48
C ARG A 285 27.01 -3.00 11.38
N GLY A 286 26.18 -2.00 11.66
CA GLY A 286 24.99 -2.11 12.52
C GLY A 286 23.69 -2.48 11.80
N MET A 287 23.69 -2.59 10.46
CA MET A 287 22.45 -2.77 9.69
C MET A 287 21.68 -4.06 9.98
N ASN A 288 22.39 -5.12 10.38
CA ASN A 288 21.73 -6.37 10.76
C ASN A 288 21.00 -6.22 12.11
N ALA A 289 21.66 -5.60 13.11
CA ALA A 289 21.03 -5.31 14.38
C ALA A 289 19.84 -4.34 14.23
N TRP A 290 19.99 -3.33 13.38
CA TRP A 290 18.92 -2.38 13.05
C TRP A 290 17.70 -3.06 12.42
N PHE A 291 17.92 -3.98 11.48
CA PHE A 291 16.86 -4.77 10.86
C PHE A 291 16.14 -5.65 11.89
N ILE A 292 16.88 -6.33 12.77
CA ILE A 292 16.32 -7.14 13.85
C ILE A 292 15.52 -6.28 14.83
N LEU A 293 16.04 -5.10 15.19
CA LEU A 293 15.33 -4.14 16.06
C LEU A 293 13.95 -3.78 15.48
N TRP A 294 13.87 -3.46 14.20
CA TRP A 294 12.59 -3.15 13.56
C TRP A 294 11.64 -4.33 13.53
N ILE A 295 12.14 -5.53 13.26
CA ILE A 295 11.31 -6.75 13.34
C ILE A 295 10.76 -6.91 14.75
N LEU A 296 11.59 -6.76 15.79
CA LEU A 296 11.16 -6.89 17.18
C LEU A 296 10.14 -5.83 17.57
N LEU A 297 10.35 -4.56 17.19
CA LEU A 297 9.40 -3.48 17.46
C LEU A 297 8.03 -3.75 16.82
N PHE A 298 8.01 -4.19 15.57
CA PHE A 298 6.76 -4.53 14.90
C PHE A 298 6.11 -5.80 15.47
N LEU A 299 6.88 -6.80 15.88
CA LEU A 299 6.33 -7.98 16.57
C LEU A 299 5.70 -7.61 17.91
N LEU A 300 6.36 -6.76 18.70
CA LEU A 300 5.79 -6.24 19.95
C LEU A 300 4.49 -5.48 19.70
N LEU A 301 4.47 -4.62 18.67
CA LEU A 301 3.25 -3.92 18.25
C LEU A 301 2.15 -4.92 17.83
N GLY A 302 2.49 -5.97 17.07
CA GLY A 302 1.55 -7.02 16.69
C GLY A 302 0.96 -7.72 17.91
N ILE A 303 1.79 -8.12 18.86
CA ILE A 303 1.35 -8.74 20.13
C ILE A 303 0.41 -7.76 20.87
N ALA A 304 0.77 -6.49 20.99
CA ALA A 304 -0.06 -5.48 21.65
C ALA A 304 -1.42 -5.31 20.96
N ASN A 305 -1.46 -5.38 19.63
CA ASN A 305 -2.68 -5.26 18.85
C ASN A 305 -3.58 -6.51 18.94
N TYR A 306 -2.98 -7.73 18.98
CA TYR A 306 -3.74 -8.99 19.07
C TYR A 306 -4.33 -9.22 20.44
N PHE A 307 -3.61 -8.87 21.50
CA PHE A 307 -4.05 -9.06 22.89
C PHE A 307 -4.70 -7.81 23.49
N ASP A 308 -4.97 -6.78 22.66
CA ASP A 308 -5.56 -5.50 23.05
C ASP A 308 -4.93 -4.90 24.33
N LEU A 309 -3.61 -4.95 24.41
CA LEU A 309 -2.86 -4.42 25.56
C LEU A 309 -3.05 -2.90 25.75
N TRP A 310 -3.63 -2.24 24.75
CA TRP A 310 -3.92 -0.81 24.76
C TRP A 310 -5.00 -0.44 25.76
N THR A 311 -5.99 -1.30 25.97
CA THR A 311 -7.04 -1.09 26.97
C THR A 311 -6.48 -1.17 28.39
N LEU A 312 -5.48 -2.01 28.63
CA LEU A 312 -4.77 -2.06 29.91
C LEU A 312 -3.99 -0.78 30.18
N LEU A 313 -3.32 -0.21 29.14
CA LEU A 313 -2.54 1.02 29.27
C LEU A 313 -3.41 2.29 29.43
N SER A 314 -4.65 2.27 28.92
CA SER A 314 -5.59 3.41 29.06
C SER A 314 -6.25 3.49 30.43
N ASN A 315 -6.15 2.42 31.24
CA ASN A 315 -6.73 2.34 32.59
C ASN A 315 -5.73 2.74 33.69
N PHE A 316 -4.50 3.07 33.35
CA PHE A 316 -3.48 3.66 34.18
C PHE A 316 -3.31 5.16 33.87
#